data_0e58e9584b186bc4224c96760716a7a5
#
_entry.id   0e58e9584b186bc4224c96760716a7a5
#
_cell.length_a   1.000
_cell.length_b   1.000
_cell.length_c   1.000
_cell.angle_alpha   90.00
_cell.angle_beta   90.00
_cell.angle_gamma   90.00
#
_symmetry.space_group_name_H-M   'P 1'
#
loop_
_entity.id
_entity.type
_entity.pdbx_description
1 polymer ?
#
loop_
_entity_poly.entity_id
_entity_poly.type
_entity_poly.pdbx_seq_one_letter_code
_entity_poly.pdbx_strand_id
1 'polypeptide(L)'
;MGTLTRGQLGTTPLEVTRLGLGTAPLGGLFEEVADDEAHRVVEAAWKAGIRFFDTAPLYGHGLAELRLGAVLSSKPRDEFVLATKVGRLLRAGAPPEPGQAYKGVPPVNPVFDFSYDGVMRSVEESLSRLGLDRIDVLHIHDPDDHFEEALTGAYRALDRLRSEGSIRAVGAGMNQSEMLVRFAREANFDCFLLAGRYTLLDRSGAAELLPLCAERRIAIIAGGVFNSGILADPRPGATFNYMTAPPELVRRAAELKAVCDRAGVGLKAAAIQFPLRHPAVATVLTGCRSVAEVDENVRAFQADIPDELWPLLDA
;
A
#
# COMPACT_ATOMS: atom_id res chain seq x y z
N MET A 1 -1.62 8.14 -23.57
CA MET A 1 -2.13 7.88 -22.22
C MET A 1 -2.33 9.22 -21.53
N GLY A 2 -3.49 9.45 -20.88
CA GLY A 2 -3.74 10.68 -20.11
C GLY A 2 -2.85 10.74 -18.87
N THR A 3 -2.52 11.95 -18.42
CA THR A 3 -1.77 12.17 -17.17
C THR A 3 -2.61 11.68 -15.99
N LEU A 4 -2.05 10.86 -15.12
CA LEU A 4 -2.72 10.45 -13.88
C LEU A 4 -2.94 11.67 -12.98
N THR A 5 -4.13 11.81 -12.44
CA THR A 5 -4.45 12.87 -11.47
C THR A 5 -3.62 12.70 -10.20
N ARG A 6 -3.39 13.81 -9.47
CA ARG A 6 -2.62 13.81 -8.23
C ARG A 6 -3.53 14.13 -7.04
N GLY A 7 -3.13 13.65 -5.87
CA GLY A 7 -3.73 13.95 -4.57
C GLY A 7 -2.68 14.46 -3.60
N GLN A 8 -3.08 15.39 -2.74
CA GLN A 8 -2.23 15.91 -1.69
C GLN A 8 -2.06 14.87 -0.57
N LEU A 9 -0.83 14.65 -0.11
CA LEU A 9 -0.57 13.74 1.00
C LEU A 9 -0.67 14.50 2.35
N GLY A 10 -1.89 14.58 2.89
CA GLY A 10 -2.15 15.30 4.13
C GLY A 10 -1.84 16.79 4.02
N THR A 11 -1.10 17.32 5.01
CA THR A 11 -0.64 18.70 5.04
C THR A 11 0.79 18.88 4.52
N THR A 12 1.41 17.79 4.04
CA THR A 12 2.80 17.81 3.54
C THR A 12 2.89 18.51 2.18
N PRO A 13 4.09 18.89 1.71
CA PRO A 13 4.27 19.41 0.35
C PRO A 13 4.22 18.31 -0.73
N LEU A 14 3.93 17.06 -0.37
CA LEU A 14 3.93 15.94 -1.31
C LEU A 14 2.61 15.82 -2.06
N GLU A 15 2.72 15.76 -3.39
CA GLU A 15 1.65 15.33 -4.28
C GLU A 15 1.96 13.94 -4.83
N VAL A 16 1.03 13.00 -4.66
CA VAL A 16 1.14 11.63 -5.16
C VAL A 16 0.17 11.38 -6.30
N THR A 17 0.52 10.54 -7.28
CA THR A 17 -0.46 10.09 -8.26
C THR A 17 -1.57 9.31 -7.57
N ARG A 18 -2.84 9.56 -7.93
CA ARG A 18 -3.99 8.92 -7.28
C ARG A 18 -4.09 7.41 -7.52
N LEU A 19 -3.27 6.89 -8.43
CA LEU A 19 -2.93 5.47 -8.56
C LEU A 19 -1.44 5.31 -8.31
N GLY A 20 -1.08 4.47 -7.34
CA GLY A 20 0.29 4.11 -6.98
C GLY A 20 0.56 2.62 -7.18
N LEU A 21 1.84 2.25 -7.21
CA LEU A 21 2.30 0.87 -7.26
C LEU A 21 2.72 0.40 -5.87
N GLY A 22 2.02 -0.61 -5.33
CA GLY A 22 2.45 -1.37 -4.16
C GLY A 22 3.30 -2.58 -4.59
N THR A 23 4.44 -2.78 -3.98
CA THR A 23 5.45 -3.74 -4.45
C THR A 23 5.45 -5.09 -3.70
N ALA A 24 4.50 -5.35 -2.82
CA ALA A 24 4.41 -6.64 -2.14
C ALA A 24 4.40 -7.84 -3.10
N PRO A 25 3.66 -7.82 -4.25
CA PRO A 25 3.75 -8.89 -5.23
C PRO A 25 5.13 -9.03 -5.87
N LEU A 26 5.87 -7.94 -6.04
CA LEU A 26 7.25 -7.97 -6.56
C LEU A 26 8.24 -8.59 -5.57
N GLY A 27 7.87 -8.73 -4.29
CA GLY A 27 8.59 -9.50 -3.29
C GLY A 27 8.28 -11.01 -3.33
N GLY A 28 7.39 -11.46 -4.22
CA GLY A 28 6.99 -12.86 -4.30
C GLY A 28 5.79 -13.23 -3.43
N LEU A 29 4.90 -12.28 -3.12
CA LEU A 29 3.68 -12.55 -2.35
C LEU A 29 2.80 -13.57 -3.09
N PHE A 30 2.58 -14.74 -2.48
CA PHE A 30 1.90 -15.95 -2.96
C PHE A 30 2.60 -16.69 -4.10
N GLU A 31 3.33 -16.03 -4.96
CA GLU A 31 3.96 -16.58 -6.15
C GLU A 31 5.30 -15.91 -6.40
N GLU A 32 6.29 -16.69 -6.78
CA GLU A 32 7.62 -16.18 -7.11
C GLU A 32 7.57 -15.34 -8.40
N VAL A 33 8.23 -14.19 -8.39
CA VAL A 33 8.37 -13.31 -9.55
C VAL A 33 9.85 -13.20 -9.89
N ALA A 34 10.18 -13.42 -11.16
CA ALA A 34 11.56 -13.26 -11.64
C ALA A 34 11.98 -11.77 -11.62
N ASP A 35 13.28 -11.51 -11.41
CA ASP A 35 13.80 -10.13 -11.34
C ASP A 35 13.49 -9.32 -12.59
N ASP A 36 13.70 -9.92 -13.78
CA ASP A 36 13.40 -9.26 -15.05
C ASP A 36 11.93 -8.87 -15.20
N GLU A 37 11.00 -9.72 -14.72
CA GLU A 37 9.58 -9.39 -14.75
C GLU A 37 9.26 -8.27 -13.76
N ALA A 38 9.82 -8.34 -12.55
CA ALA A 38 9.65 -7.28 -11.56
C ALA A 38 10.14 -5.92 -12.09
N HIS A 39 11.30 -5.90 -12.75
CA HIS A 39 11.83 -4.67 -13.36
C HIS A 39 10.91 -4.17 -14.49
N ARG A 40 10.39 -5.07 -15.35
CA ARG A 40 9.43 -4.70 -16.40
C ARG A 40 8.13 -4.11 -15.83
N VAL A 41 7.65 -4.64 -14.71
CA VAL A 41 6.46 -4.10 -14.02
C VAL A 41 6.70 -2.67 -13.54
N VAL A 42 7.83 -2.40 -12.88
CA VAL A 42 8.18 -1.05 -12.42
C VAL A 42 8.35 -0.08 -13.59
N GLU A 43 9.02 -0.50 -14.66
CA GLU A 43 9.16 0.29 -15.89
C GLU A 43 7.80 0.58 -16.56
N ALA A 44 6.90 -0.39 -16.61
CA ALA A 44 5.54 -0.20 -17.14
C ALA A 44 4.75 0.79 -16.31
N ALA A 45 4.80 0.67 -14.98
CA ALA A 45 4.18 1.62 -14.07
C ALA A 45 4.72 3.05 -14.26
N TRP A 46 6.04 3.19 -14.40
CA TRP A 46 6.66 4.48 -14.70
C TRP A 46 6.18 5.06 -16.02
N LYS A 47 6.17 4.27 -17.10
CA LYS A 47 5.70 4.67 -18.44
C LYS A 47 4.22 5.02 -18.45
N ALA A 48 3.41 4.36 -17.62
CA ALA A 48 1.99 4.68 -17.45
C ALA A 48 1.74 5.98 -16.66
N GLY A 49 2.79 6.61 -16.11
CA GLY A 49 2.70 7.87 -15.39
C GLY A 49 2.52 7.72 -13.88
N ILE A 50 2.61 6.52 -13.33
CA ILE A 50 2.63 6.30 -11.87
C ILE A 50 3.90 6.94 -11.30
N ARG A 51 3.72 7.74 -10.24
CA ARG A 51 4.80 8.47 -9.57
C ARG A 51 4.74 8.33 -8.04
N PHE A 52 3.92 7.40 -7.56
CA PHE A 52 3.89 6.98 -6.16
C PHE A 52 4.17 5.49 -6.06
N PHE A 53 5.22 5.13 -5.30
CA PHE A 53 5.69 3.76 -5.12
C PHE A 53 5.77 3.44 -3.64
N ASP A 54 5.17 2.31 -3.23
CA ASP A 54 5.19 1.83 -1.84
C ASP A 54 5.87 0.46 -1.78
N THR A 55 6.81 0.33 -0.86
CA THR A 55 7.54 -0.91 -0.59
C THR A 55 7.69 -1.17 0.91
N ALA A 56 8.40 -2.21 1.31
CA ALA A 56 8.76 -2.50 2.69
C ALA A 56 9.92 -3.50 2.78
N PRO A 57 10.73 -3.48 3.86
CA PRO A 57 11.71 -4.53 4.17
C PRO A 57 11.09 -5.93 4.22
N LEU A 58 9.88 -6.05 4.79
CA LEU A 58 9.14 -7.32 4.84
C LEU A 58 8.87 -7.91 3.45
N TYR A 59 8.64 -7.09 2.42
CA TYR A 59 8.19 -7.56 1.12
C TYR A 59 9.28 -8.35 0.40
N GLY A 60 9.11 -9.68 0.44
CA GLY A 60 10.09 -10.62 -0.08
C GLY A 60 11.44 -10.55 0.64
N HIS A 61 11.44 -10.18 1.93
CA HIS A 61 12.64 -10.03 2.76
C HIS A 61 13.70 -9.15 2.09
N GLY A 62 13.26 -7.97 1.63
CA GLY A 62 14.10 -6.98 0.97
C GLY A 62 14.13 -7.07 -0.55
N LEU A 63 13.63 -8.15 -1.18
CA LEU A 63 13.61 -8.28 -2.64
C LEU A 63 12.83 -7.16 -3.32
N ALA A 64 11.68 -6.78 -2.77
CA ALA A 64 10.87 -5.71 -3.36
C ALA A 64 11.61 -4.37 -3.39
N GLU A 65 12.36 -4.04 -2.33
CA GLU A 65 13.19 -2.81 -2.29
C GLU A 65 14.33 -2.88 -3.30
N LEU A 66 15.05 -4.01 -3.39
CA LEU A 66 16.12 -4.22 -4.38
C LEU A 66 15.61 -4.07 -5.81
N ARG A 67 14.48 -4.72 -6.15
CA ARG A 67 13.88 -4.69 -7.48
C ARG A 67 13.35 -3.32 -7.86
N LEU A 68 12.72 -2.64 -6.91
CA LEU A 68 12.23 -1.27 -7.10
C LEU A 68 13.39 -0.31 -7.31
N GLY A 69 14.41 -0.39 -6.46
CA GLY A 69 15.59 0.46 -6.51
C GLY A 69 16.39 0.30 -7.80
N ALA A 70 16.53 -0.94 -8.31
CA ALA A 70 17.22 -1.21 -9.58
C ALA A 70 16.65 -0.40 -10.76
N VAL A 71 15.36 -0.12 -10.75
CA VAL A 71 14.71 0.68 -11.79
C VAL A 71 14.68 2.16 -11.43
N LEU A 72 14.25 2.51 -10.20
CA LEU A 72 14.06 3.91 -9.81
C LEU A 72 15.36 4.70 -9.67
N SER A 73 16.50 4.05 -9.42
CA SER A 73 17.82 4.71 -9.38
C SER A 73 18.21 5.39 -10.69
N SER A 74 17.63 4.94 -11.82
CA SER A 74 17.83 5.55 -13.14
C SER A 74 16.84 6.66 -13.48
N LYS A 75 15.86 6.94 -12.62
CA LYS A 75 14.81 7.94 -12.84
C LYS A 75 15.15 9.25 -12.13
N PRO A 76 14.67 10.41 -12.65
CA PRO A 76 14.86 11.67 -11.95
C PRO A 76 14.19 11.61 -10.57
N ARG A 77 14.99 11.77 -9.50
CA ARG A 77 14.54 11.54 -8.11
C ARG A 77 13.39 12.46 -7.68
N ASP A 78 13.32 13.66 -8.25
CA ASP A 78 12.29 14.64 -7.94
C ASP A 78 10.94 14.40 -8.64
N GLU A 79 10.89 13.43 -9.57
CA GLU A 79 9.66 13.14 -10.30
C GLU A 79 8.76 12.12 -9.59
N PHE A 80 9.23 11.44 -8.54
CA PHE A 80 8.45 10.42 -7.84
C PHE A 80 8.52 10.56 -6.32
N VAL A 81 7.48 10.05 -5.67
CA VAL A 81 7.39 9.89 -4.21
C VAL A 81 7.57 8.41 -3.88
N LEU A 82 8.50 8.13 -2.97
CA LEU A 82 8.83 6.80 -2.49
C LEU A 82 8.45 6.64 -1.02
N ALA A 83 7.64 5.61 -0.74
CA ALA A 83 7.31 5.17 0.60
C ALA A 83 7.95 3.81 0.89
N THR A 84 8.53 3.65 2.07
CA THR A 84 8.86 2.33 2.65
C THR A 84 8.47 2.28 4.11
N LYS A 85 8.83 1.21 4.80
CA LYS A 85 8.34 0.96 6.16
C LYS A 85 9.47 0.63 7.13
N VAL A 86 9.21 0.81 8.42
CA VAL A 86 10.13 0.53 9.52
C VAL A 86 9.46 -0.34 10.59
N GLY A 87 10.24 -0.85 11.52
CA GLY A 87 9.75 -1.70 12.61
C GLY A 87 10.02 -3.19 12.39
N ARG A 88 10.54 -3.57 11.21
CA ARG A 88 10.99 -4.94 10.91
C ARG A 88 12.39 -4.90 10.32
N LEU A 89 13.37 -5.47 11.04
CA LEU A 89 14.74 -5.64 10.57
C LEU A 89 14.91 -7.04 9.98
N LEU A 90 15.71 -7.16 8.92
CA LEU A 90 16.02 -8.45 8.29
C LEU A 90 17.28 -9.04 8.92
N ARG A 91 17.20 -10.26 9.46
CA ARG A 91 18.30 -10.90 10.16
C ARG A 91 18.54 -12.33 9.69
N ALA A 92 19.79 -12.63 9.37
CA ALA A 92 20.23 -14.00 9.11
C ALA A 92 20.12 -14.84 10.40
N GLY A 93 19.64 -16.08 10.26
CA GLY A 93 19.47 -17.00 11.39
C GLY A 93 18.27 -16.71 12.30
N ALA A 94 17.51 -15.64 12.10
CA ALA A 94 16.24 -15.44 12.78
C ALA A 94 15.22 -16.52 12.34
N PRO A 95 14.31 -16.96 13.23
CA PRO A 95 13.27 -17.93 12.86
C PRO A 95 12.32 -17.33 11.82
N PRO A 96 11.78 -18.15 10.91
CA PRO A 96 10.78 -17.68 9.96
C PRO A 96 9.49 -17.26 10.67
N GLU A 97 8.85 -16.19 10.17
CA GLU A 97 7.57 -15.74 10.68
C GLU A 97 6.48 -16.77 10.32
N PRO A 98 5.65 -17.22 11.29
CA PRO A 98 4.57 -18.16 11.00
C PRO A 98 3.59 -17.62 9.95
N GLY A 99 3.19 -18.47 8.99
CA GLY A 99 2.21 -18.08 7.97
C GLY A 99 2.75 -17.20 6.85
N GLN A 100 4.07 -17.05 6.73
CA GLN A 100 4.70 -16.28 5.69
C GLN A 100 4.24 -16.68 4.28
N ALA A 101 3.75 -15.71 3.52
CA ALA A 101 3.20 -15.90 2.17
C ALA A 101 4.22 -15.62 1.03
N TYR A 102 5.40 -15.08 1.35
CA TYR A 102 6.42 -14.75 0.33
C TYR A 102 7.19 -15.99 -0.12
N LYS A 103 7.46 -16.07 -1.43
CA LYS A 103 8.18 -17.17 -2.12
C LYS A 103 9.48 -16.68 -2.73
N GLY A 104 10.49 -17.56 -2.84
CA GLY A 104 11.77 -17.21 -3.45
C GLY A 104 12.59 -16.19 -2.67
N VAL A 105 12.38 -16.09 -1.35
CA VAL A 105 12.99 -15.06 -0.49
C VAL A 105 14.44 -15.39 -0.10
N PRO A 106 15.29 -14.36 0.15
CA PRO A 106 16.63 -14.55 0.71
C PRO A 106 16.59 -15.26 2.07
N PRO A 107 17.71 -15.89 2.52
CA PRO A 107 17.79 -16.62 3.80
C PRO A 107 17.94 -15.69 5.01
N VAL A 108 17.11 -14.67 5.08
CA VAL A 108 16.97 -13.72 6.18
C VAL A 108 15.51 -13.63 6.58
N ASN A 109 15.21 -13.39 7.85
CA ASN A 109 13.84 -13.29 8.33
C ASN A 109 13.60 -11.95 9.03
N PRO A 110 12.36 -11.43 8.96
CA PRO A 110 12.00 -10.20 9.65
C PRO A 110 11.99 -10.40 11.18
N VAL A 111 12.48 -9.41 11.90
CA VAL A 111 12.43 -9.33 13.36
C VAL A 111 11.88 -7.97 13.73
N PHE A 112 10.89 -7.93 14.63
CA PHE A 112 10.35 -6.66 15.12
C PHE A 112 11.38 -5.88 15.91
N ASP A 113 11.54 -4.61 15.59
CA ASP A 113 12.32 -3.64 16.35
C ASP A 113 11.76 -2.24 16.13
N PHE A 114 10.86 -1.82 17.01
CA PHE A 114 10.28 -0.48 17.00
C PHE A 114 11.06 0.53 17.85
N SER A 115 12.22 0.13 18.38
CA SER A 115 13.09 1.07 19.08
C SER A 115 13.59 2.19 18.16
N TYR A 116 13.99 3.32 18.75
CA TYR A 116 14.58 4.43 18.00
C TYR A 116 15.77 3.97 17.13
N ASP A 117 16.72 3.23 17.73
CA ASP A 117 17.93 2.77 17.04
C ASP A 117 17.60 1.70 15.98
N GLY A 118 16.62 0.83 16.24
CA GLY A 118 16.11 -0.16 15.29
C GLY A 118 15.52 0.51 14.05
N VAL A 119 14.74 1.57 14.24
CA VAL A 119 14.18 2.36 13.13
C VAL A 119 15.26 3.05 12.32
N MET A 120 16.23 3.71 12.95
CA MET A 120 17.33 4.37 12.24
C MET A 120 18.12 3.37 11.39
N ARG A 121 18.42 2.18 11.96
CA ARG A 121 19.06 1.08 11.22
C ARG A 121 18.20 0.57 10.06
N SER A 122 16.89 0.43 10.27
CA SER A 122 15.96 0.01 9.20
C SER A 122 15.99 0.97 8.02
N VAL A 123 16.04 2.27 8.28
CA VAL A 123 16.13 3.31 7.23
C VAL A 123 17.44 3.20 6.45
N GLU A 124 18.57 3.06 7.12
CA GLU A 124 19.89 2.88 6.48
C GLU A 124 19.92 1.62 5.61
N GLU A 125 19.43 0.50 6.14
CA GLU A 125 19.35 -0.77 5.41
C GLU A 125 18.41 -0.67 4.20
N SER A 126 17.29 0.04 4.30
CA SER A 126 16.36 0.27 3.18
C SER A 126 16.97 1.15 2.10
N LEU A 127 17.64 2.25 2.47
CA LEU A 127 18.36 3.10 1.52
C LEU A 127 19.43 2.31 0.75
N SER A 128 20.16 1.43 1.46
CA SER A 128 21.17 0.55 0.85
C SER A 128 20.54 -0.43 -0.15
N ARG A 129 19.40 -1.08 0.18
CA ARG A 129 18.71 -1.99 -0.74
C ARG A 129 18.11 -1.27 -1.94
N LEU A 130 17.54 -0.09 -1.73
CA LEU A 130 16.99 0.75 -2.78
C LEU A 130 18.05 1.38 -3.69
N GLY A 131 19.29 1.52 -3.22
CA GLY A 131 20.33 2.23 -3.95
C GLY A 131 19.99 3.70 -4.20
N LEU A 132 19.24 4.33 -3.29
CA LEU A 132 18.78 5.72 -3.36
C LEU A 132 19.29 6.50 -2.15
N ASP A 133 19.37 7.82 -2.30
CA ASP A 133 19.87 8.74 -1.28
C ASP A 133 18.79 9.26 -0.32
N ARG A 134 17.50 9.11 -0.67
CA ARG A 134 16.38 9.56 0.17
C ARG A 134 15.11 8.73 -0.01
N ILE A 135 14.32 8.69 1.05
CA ILE A 135 12.95 8.18 1.11
C ILE A 135 12.05 9.35 1.47
N ASP A 136 10.87 9.46 0.85
CA ASP A 136 9.97 10.60 1.09
C ASP A 136 9.00 10.33 2.25
N VAL A 137 8.48 9.10 2.34
CA VAL A 137 7.49 8.68 3.34
C VAL A 137 7.95 7.43 4.07
N LEU A 138 7.91 7.45 5.39
CA LEU A 138 8.17 6.27 6.22
C LEU A 138 6.93 5.90 7.02
N HIS A 139 6.53 4.62 6.92
CA HIS A 139 5.44 4.06 7.70
C HIS A 139 5.94 3.13 8.80
N ILE A 140 5.34 3.20 9.99
CA ILE A 140 5.45 2.16 11.00
C ILE A 140 4.63 0.96 10.50
N HIS A 141 5.22 -0.25 10.44
CA HIS A 141 4.66 -1.40 9.75
C HIS A 141 4.04 -2.42 10.72
N ASP A 142 2.71 -2.57 10.69
CA ASP A 142 1.93 -3.56 11.46
C ASP A 142 2.40 -3.70 12.91
N PRO A 143 2.32 -2.64 13.73
CA PRO A 143 2.73 -2.69 15.14
C PRO A 143 1.60 -3.21 16.04
N ASP A 144 0.82 -4.21 15.62
CA ASP A 144 -0.44 -4.65 16.24
C ASP A 144 -0.33 -4.88 17.76
N ASP A 145 0.70 -5.60 18.20
CA ASP A 145 0.93 -5.89 19.62
C ASP A 145 2.00 -4.96 20.26
N HIS A 146 2.44 -3.92 19.53
CA HIS A 146 3.59 -3.07 19.89
C HIS A 146 3.25 -1.57 19.91
N PHE A 147 2.02 -1.20 20.27
CA PHE A 147 1.56 0.18 20.18
C PHE A 147 2.46 1.18 20.92
N GLU A 148 2.79 0.88 22.20
CA GLU A 148 3.62 1.76 23.04
C GLU A 148 5.05 1.90 22.48
N GLU A 149 5.65 0.79 22.04
CA GLU A 149 6.98 0.81 21.43
C GLU A 149 6.97 1.57 20.09
N ALA A 150 5.93 1.37 19.28
CA ALA A 150 5.73 2.07 18.04
C ALA A 150 5.59 3.59 18.26
N LEU A 151 4.88 4.02 19.29
CA LEU A 151 4.66 5.43 19.60
C LEU A 151 5.91 6.07 20.23
N THR A 152 6.50 5.43 21.23
CA THR A 152 7.60 6.02 22.02
C THR A 152 8.97 5.84 21.37
N GLY A 153 9.15 4.83 20.54
CA GLY A 153 10.39 4.53 19.81
C GLY A 153 10.28 4.92 18.34
N ALA A 154 9.48 4.19 17.55
CA ALA A 154 9.44 4.34 16.10
C ALA A 154 8.92 5.72 15.66
N TYR A 155 7.76 6.16 16.17
CA TYR A 155 7.23 7.47 15.82
C TYR A 155 8.22 8.58 16.19
N ARG A 156 8.86 8.51 17.35
CA ARG A 156 9.85 9.50 17.78
C ARG A 156 11.05 9.57 16.83
N ALA A 157 11.53 8.45 16.31
CA ALA A 157 12.61 8.42 15.32
C ALA A 157 12.16 9.06 13.99
N LEU A 158 10.96 8.71 13.52
CA LEU A 158 10.41 9.24 12.27
C LEU A 158 10.11 10.75 12.37
N ASP A 159 9.55 11.20 13.50
CA ASP A 159 9.27 12.61 13.74
C ASP A 159 10.56 13.46 13.74
N ARG A 160 11.63 12.92 14.30
CA ARG A 160 12.95 13.53 14.21
C ARG A 160 13.45 13.62 12.77
N LEU A 161 13.42 12.53 12.00
CA LEU A 161 13.81 12.52 10.59
C LEU A 161 13.00 13.52 9.76
N ARG A 162 11.69 13.66 10.04
CA ARG A 162 10.83 14.66 9.41
C ARG A 162 11.24 16.08 9.81
N SER A 163 11.48 16.34 11.08
CA SER A 163 11.89 17.67 11.58
C SER A 163 13.24 18.12 11.04
N GLU A 164 14.15 17.18 10.77
CA GLU A 164 15.46 17.42 10.14
C GLU A 164 15.37 17.53 8.60
N GLY A 165 14.20 17.26 8.01
CA GLY A 165 13.99 17.29 6.56
C GLY A 165 14.55 16.07 5.81
N SER A 166 14.99 15.03 6.54
CA SER A 166 15.49 13.77 5.94
C SER A 166 14.38 12.97 5.27
N ILE A 167 13.15 13.08 5.79
CA ILE A 167 11.92 12.59 5.18
C ILE A 167 10.87 13.71 5.13
N ARG A 168 9.80 13.51 4.35
CA ARG A 168 8.76 14.53 4.15
C ARG A 168 7.44 14.19 4.81
N ALA A 169 7.20 12.91 5.12
CA ALA A 169 5.98 12.46 5.76
C ALA A 169 6.20 11.24 6.68
N VAL A 170 5.46 11.21 7.78
CA VAL A 170 5.41 10.11 8.74
C VAL A 170 4.04 9.45 8.67
N GLY A 171 4.02 8.13 8.57
CA GLY A 171 2.80 7.34 8.53
C GLY A 171 2.84 6.06 9.36
N ALA A 172 1.74 5.33 9.35
CA ALA A 172 1.65 3.94 9.77
C ALA A 172 0.87 3.14 8.73
N GLY A 173 1.24 1.88 8.52
CA GLY A 173 0.59 0.99 7.57
C GLY A 173 0.08 -0.25 8.26
N MET A 174 -1.24 -0.54 8.15
CA MET A 174 -1.90 -1.61 8.88
C MET A 174 -3.06 -2.23 8.11
N ASN A 175 -3.39 -3.47 8.50
CA ASN A 175 -4.57 -4.21 8.04
C ASN A 175 -5.78 -4.07 8.99
N GLN A 176 -5.79 -3.09 9.87
CA GLN A 176 -6.87 -2.76 10.80
C GLN A 176 -6.96 -1.25 10.99
N SER A 177 -8.13 -0.76 11.38
CA SER A 177 -8.40 0.68 11.53
C SER A 177 -8.26 1.20 12.97
N GLU A 178 -8.48 0.34 13.95
CA GLU A 178 -8.61 0.70 15.36
C GLU A 178 -7.33 1.31 15.92
N MET A 179 -6.19 0.72 15.63
CA MET A 179 -4.90 1.25 16.06
C MET A 179 -4.52 2.53 15.32
N LEU A 180 -4.89 2.65 14.02
CA LEU A 180 -4.68 3.89 13.28
C LEU A 180 -5.51 5.05 13.89
N VAL A 181 -6.71 4.78 14.42
CA VAL A 181 -7.49 5.77 15.19
C VAL A 181 -6.74 6.19 16.44
N ARG A 182 -6.14 5.24 17.18
CA ARG A 182 -5.32 5.56 18.37
C ARG A 182 -4.12 6.41 17.98
N PHE A 183 -3.37 6.04 16.96
CA PHE A 183 -2.25 6.83 16.45
C PHE A 183 -2.69 8.23 16.03
N ALA A 184 -3.80 8.35 15.31
CA ALA A 184 -4.33 9.65 14.90
C ALA A 184 -4.64 10.56 16.10
N ARG A 185 -5.06 10.01 17.25
CA ARG A 185 -5.38 10.77 18.45
C ARG A 185 -4.15 11.16 19.28
N GLU A 186 -3.12 10.32 19.28
CA GLU A 186 -1.99 10.44 20.18
C GLU A 186 -0.76 11.12 19.59
N ALA A 187 -0.66 11.20 18.23
CA ALA A 187 0.49 11.81 17.58
C ALA A 187 0.14 12.50 16.25
N ASN A 188 1.11 13.23 15.70
CA ASN A 188 0.95 14.02 14.47
C ASN A 188 1.45 13.22 13.25
N PHE A 189 0.64 12.31 12.77
CA PHE A 189 0.87 11.60 11.53
C PHE A 189 0.41 12.42 10.31
N ASP A 190 1.11 12.26 9.19
CA ASP A 190 0.77 12.91 7.92
C ASP A 190 -0.13 12.03 7.05
N CYS A 191 0.04 10.71 7.15
CA CYS A 191 -0.72 9.75 6.36
C CYS A 191 -0.84 8.38 7.05
N PHE A 192 -1.84 7.59 6.65
CA PHE A 192 -1.96 6.18 7.00
C PHE A 192 -2.16 5.33 5.74
N LEU A 193 -1.48 4.19 5.67
CA LEU A 193 -1.78 3.15 4.71
C LEU A 193 -2.75 2.16 5.35
N LEU A 194 -3.99 2.18 4.86
CA LEU A 194 -5.06 1.29 5.31
C LEU A 194 -5.27 0.19 4.27
N ALA A 195 -4.92 -1.06 4.61
CA ALA A 195 -4.99 -2.17 3.68
C ALA A 195 -6.25 -3.01 3.86
N GLY A 196 -7.10 -3.05 2.81
CA GLY A 196 -8.27 -3.93 2.71
C GLY A 196 -9.43 -3.60 3.64
N ARG A 197 -9.46 -2.43 4.30
CA ARG A 197 -10.49 -2.02 5.27
C ARG A 197 -11.34 -0.83 4.79
N TYR A 198 -11.12 -0.38 3.55
CA TYR A 198 -12.01 0.55 2.87
C TYR A 198 -12.09 0.19 1.39
N THR A 199 -12.96 -0.77 1.10
CA THR A 199 -13.18 -1.38 -0.22
C THR A 199 -14.68 -1.57 -0.47
N LEU A 200 -15.04 -2.11 -1.63
CA LEU A 200 -16.43 -2.48 -1.91
C LEU A 200 -16.97 -3.59 -0.99
N LEU A 201 -16.10 -4.44 -0.40
CA LEU A 201 -16.49 -5.55 0.47
C LEU A 201 -16.28 -5.28 1.95
N ASP A 202 -15.30 -4.47 2.31
CA ASP A 202 -14.98 -4.17 3.70
C ASP A 202 -14.88 -2.65 3.89
N ARG A 203 -15.73 -2.11 4.73
CA ARG A 203 -15.82 -0.67 5.03
C ARG A 203 -15.57 -0.36 6.50
N SER A 204 -14.90 -1.27 7.22
CA SER A 204 -14.63 -1.09 8.65
C SER A 204 -13.85 0.20 8.96
N GLY A 205 -12.98 0.65 8.05
CA GLY A 205 -12.29 1.93 8.19
C GLY A 205 -13.18 3.17 8.06
N ALA A 206 -14.39 3.05 7.49
CA ALA A 206 -15.25 4.20 7.22
C ALA A 206 -15.93 4.79 8.46
N ALA A 207 -16.16 3.98 9.51
CA ALA A 207 -16.97 4.40 10.65
C ALA A 207 -16.27 5.47 11.52
N GLU A 208 -15.00 5.31 11.81
CA GLU A 208 -14.27 6.19 12.72
C GLU A 208 -12.98 6.76 12.10
N LEU A 209 -12.14 5.91 11.47
CA LEU A 209 -10.84 6.33 10.99
C LEU A 209 -10.94 7.40 9.90
N LEU A 210 -11.74 7.17 8.86
CA LEU A 210 -11.79 8.10 7.73
C LEU A 210 -12.33 9.48 8.10
N PRO A 211 -13.44 9.61 8.87
CA PRO A 211 -13.90 10.91 9.38
C PRO A 211 -12.84 11.63 10.21
N LEU A 212 -12.17 10.91 11.13
CA LEU A 212 -11.10 11.47 11.95
C LEU A 212 -9.91 11.95 11.11
N CYS A 213 -9.53 11.18 10.09
CA CYS A 213 -8.45 11.55 9.18
C CYS A 213 -8.82 12.77 8.33
N ALA A 214 -10.08 12.89 7.87
CA ALA A 214 -10.56 14.08 7.16
C ALA A 214 -10.50 15.33 8.05
N GLU A 215 -10.97 15.24 9.30
CA GLU A 215 -10.94 16.31 10.28
C GLU A 215 -9.50 16.78 10.58
N ARG A 216 -8.59 15.81 10.80
CA ARG A 216 -7.19 16.08 11.14
C ARG A 216 -6.29 16.34 9.94
N ARG A 217 -6.82 16.21 8.72
CA ARG A 217 -6.08 16.33 7.46
C ARG A 217 -4.94 15.32 7.35
N ILE A 218 -5.16 14.09 7.85
CA ILE A 218 -4.28 12.95 7.68
C ILE A 218 -4.70 12.25 6.39
N ALA A 219 -3.78 12.06 5.44
CA ALA A 219 -4.10 11.38 4.19
C ALA A 219 -4.25 9.86 4.38
N ILE A 220 -5.22 9.27 3.71
CA ILE A 220 -5.32 7.81 3.59
C ILE A 220 -4.73 7.37 2.25
N ILE A 221 -3.85 6.39 2.33
CA ILE A 221 -3.34 5.59 1.22
C ILE A 221 -4.12 4.27 1.28
N ALA A 222 -5.05 4.07 0.36
CA ALA A 222 -5.89 2.87 0.36
C ALA A 222 -5.17 1.71 -0.34
N GLY A 223 -4.66 0.76 0.43
CA GLY A 223 -4.08 -0.49 -0.05
C GLY A 223 -5.09 -1.64 -0.08
N GLY A 224 -4.73 -2.76 -0.73
CA GLY A 224 -5.55 -3.97 -0.73
C GLY A 224 -6.95 -3.80 -1.33
N VAL A 225 -7.12 -2.88 -2.28
CA VAL A 225 -8.42 -2.49 -2.85
C VAL A 225 -9.16 -3.64 -3.55
N PHE A 226 -8.45 -4.71 -3.89
CA PHE A 226 -9.05 -5.94 -4.44
C PHE A 226 -9.32 -7.01 -3.38
N ASN A 227 -9.12 -6.74 -2.08
CA ASN A 227 -9.26 -7.69 -0.98
C ASN A 227 -8.59 -9.05 -1.30
N SER A 228 -7.27 -9.01 -1.53
CA SER A 228 -6.44 -10.17 -1.90
C SER A 228 -6.83 -10.84 -3.24
N GLY A 229 -7.60 -10.18 -4.10
CA GLY A 229 -7.93 -10.63 -5.44
C GLY A 229 -9.40 -10.93 -5.71
N ILE A 230 -10.24 -11.14 -4.69
CA ILE A 230 -11.67 -11.46 -4.88
C ILE A 230 -12.43 -10.40 -5.68
N LEU A 231 -12.10 -9.12 -5.56
CA LEU A 231 -12.70 -8.03 -6.35
C LEU A 231 -12.10 -7.89 -7.75
N ALA A 232 -10.98 -8.55 -8.02
CA ALA A 232 -10.44 -8.64 -9.38
C ALA A 232 -11.08 -9.81 -10.15
N ASP A 233 -11.28 -10.96 -9.49
CA ASP A 233 -11.86 -12.17 -10.06
C ASP A 233 -12.68 -12.93 -9.01
N PRO A 234 -14.01 -12.65 -8.88
CA PRO A 234 -14.88 -13.29 -7.90
C PRO A 234 -15.28 -14.70 -8.33
N ARG A 235 -14.49 -15.70 -7.95
CA ARG A 235 -14.69 -17.12 -8.27
C ARG A 235 -14.49 -18.01 -7.04
N PRO A 236 -14.99 -19.25 -7.04
CA PRO A 236 -14.65 -20.23 -6.00
C PRO A 236 -13.14 -20.38 -5.85
N GLY A 237 -12.64 -20.32 -4.62
CA GLY A 237 -11.20 -20.36 -4.32
C GLY A 237 -10.48 -19.01 -4.42
N ALA A 238 -11.19 -17.92 -4.72
CA ALA A 238 -10.63 -16.57 -4.58
C ALA A 238 -10.17 -16.29 -3.14
N THR A 239 -9.24 -15.36 -2.97
CA THR A 239 -8.69 -15.03 -1.66
C THR A 239 -9.26 -13.71 -1.10
N PHE A 240 -9.46 -13.69 0.22
CA PHE A 240 -9.83 -12.53 1.02
C PHE A 240 -8.98 -12.51 2.29
N ASN A 241 -8.41 -11.38 2.66
CA ASN A 241 -7.50 -11.25 3.81
C ASN A 241 -6.40 -12.33 3.82
N TYR A 242 -5.76 -12.56 2.65
CA TYR A 242 -4.67 -13.53 2.44
C TYR A 242 -5.05 -15.00 2.63
N MET A 243 -6.33 -15.31 2.85
CA MET A 243 -6.87 -16.67 3.03
C MET A 243 -7.93 -16.97 1.95
N THR A 244 -8.31 -18.24 1.80
CA THR A 244 -9.45 -18.60 0.95
C THR A 244 -10.70 -17.87 1.43
N ALA A 245 -11.37 -17.16 0.51
CA ALA A 245 -12.57 -16.40 0.83
C ALA A 245 -13.75 -17.31 1.25
N PRO A 246 -14.48 -16.95 2.31
CA PRO A 246 -15.75 -17.59 2.64
C PRO A 246 -16.75 -17.51 1.48
N PRO A 247 -17.60 -18.55 1.29
CA PRO A 247 -18.57 -18.60 0.17
C PRO A 247 -19.50 -17.39 0.09
N GLU A 248 -19.89 -16.81 1.23
CA GLU A 248 -20.74 -15.63 1.30
C GLU A 248 -20.05 -14.38 0.72
N LEU A 249 -18.74 -14.21 0.92
CA LEU A 249 -18.00 -13.11 0.33
C LEU A 249 -17.81 -13.30 -1.18
N VAL A 250 -17.59 -14.54 -1.62
CA VAL A 250 -17.52 -14.85 -3.07
C VAL A 250 -18.87 -14.51 -3.73
N ARG A 251 -19.99 -14.89 -3.10
CA ARG A 251 -21.33 -14.54 -3.60
C ARG A 251 -21.52 -13.02 -3.64
N ARG A 252 -21.17 -12.30 -2.56
CA ARG A 252 -21.29 -10.84 -2.51
C ARG A 252 -20.44 -10.16 -3.59
N ALA A 253 -19.22 -10.60 -3.82
CA ALA A 253 -18.38 -10.08 -4.90
C ALA A 253 -18.97 -10.36 -6.29
N ALA A 254 -19.58 -11.54 -6.48
CA ALA A 254 -20.28 -11.88 -7.74
C ALA A 254 -21.54 -11.02 -7.94
N GLU A 255 -22.29 -10.69 -6.89
CA GLU A 255 -23.42 -9.76 -6.94
C GLU A 255 -22.97 -8.35 -7.35
N LEU A 256 -21.90 -7.82 -6.74
CA LEU A 256 -21.28 -6.55 -7.13
C LEU A 256 -20.84 -6.56 -8.59
N LYS A 257 -20.22 -7.67 -9.03
CA LYS A 257 -19.85 -7.84 -10.44
C LYS A 257 -21.06 -7.77 -11.36
N ALA A 258 -22.15 -8.44 -11.02
CA ALA A 258 -23.38 -8.41 -11.82
C ALA A 258 -24.01 -7.00 -11.87
N VAL A 259 -23.88 -6.21 -10.80
CA VAL A 259 -24.30 -4.79 -10.80
C VAL A 259 -23.45 -3.98 -11.78
N CYS A 260 -22.12 -4.12 -11.68
CA CYS A 260 -21.18 -3.43 -12.59
C CYS A 260 -21.40 -3.82 -14.04
N ASP A 261 -21.55 -5.13 -14.34
CA ASP A 261 -21.74 -5.65 -15.70
C ASP A 261 -23.00 -5.05 -16.37
N ARG A 262 -24.11 -4.88 -15.61
CA ARG A 262 -25.35 -4.24 -16.13
C ARG A 262 -25.15 -2.78 -16.50
N ALA A 263 -24.19 -2.09 -15.87
CA ALA A 263 -23.82 -0.72 -16.17
C ALA A 263 -22.70 -0.62 -17.24
N GLY A 264 -22.21 -1.75 -17.77
CA GLY A 264 -21.10 -1.78 -18.70
C GLY A 264 -19.74 -1.42 -18.07
N VAL A 265 -19.63 -1.51 -16.74
CA VAL A 265 -18.42 -1.17 -15.96
C VAL A 265 -17.75 -2.45 -15.46
N GLY A 266 -16.42 -2.52 -15.54
CA GLY A 266 -15.68 -3.63 -14.92
C GLY A 266 -15.67 -3.52 -13.38
N LEU A 267 -15.92 -4.63 -12.65
CA LEU A 267 -15.81 -4.64 -11.18
C LEU A 267 -14.47 -4.11 -10.68
N LYS A 268 -13.39 -4.44 -11.37
CA LYS A 268 -12.02 -3.99 -11.06
C LYS A 268 -11.91 -2.45 -11.11
N ALA A 269 -12.57 -1.80 -12.08
CA ALA A 269 -12.61 -0.34 -12.17
C ALA A 269 -13.34 0.27 -10.97
N ALA A 270 -14.51 -0.28 -10.62
CA ALA A 270 -15.25 0.16 -9.45
C ALA A 270 -14.44 -0.05 -8.15
N ALA A 271 -13.75 -1.19 -8.00
CA ALA A 271 -12.94 -1.48 -6.82
C ALA A 271 -11.75 -0.53 -6.65
N ILE A 272 -11.06 -0.15 -7.73
CA ILE A 272 -9.95 0.82 -7.68
C ILE A 272 -10.47 2.22 -7.35
N GLN A 273 -11.59 2.64 -7.94
CA GLN A 273 -12.06 4.02 -7.83
C GLN A 273 -12.90 4.27 -6.59
N PHE A 274 -13.53 3.23 -6.02
CA PHE A 274 -14.36 3.37 -4.83
C PHE A 274 -13.70 4.13 -3.67
N PRO A 275 -12.47 3.79 -3.22
CA PRO A 275 -11.85 4.48 -2.09
C PRO A 275 -11.62 5.97 -2.35
N LEU A 276 -11.35 6.34 -3.60
CA LEU A 276 -11.06 7.73 -3.98
C LEU A 276 -12.27 8.67 -3.87
N ARG A 277 -13.47 8.14 -3.60
CA ARG A 277 -14.68 8.93 -3.34
C ARG A 277 -14.68 9.59 -1.97
N HIS A 278 -13.85 9.10 -1.04
CA HIS A 278 -13.73 9.73 0.28
C HIS A 278 -12.63 10.78 0.28
N PRO A 279 -12.90 12.02 0.80
CA PRO A 279 -11.96 13.15 0.72
C PRO A 279 -10.63 12.91 1.45
N ALA A 280 -10.58 12.06 2.48
CA ALA A 280 -9.33 11.71 3.16
C ALA A 280 -8.41 10.82 2.31
N VAL A 281 -8.93 10.15 1.26
CA VAL A 281 -8.13 9.23 0.44
C VAL A 281 -7.37 9.98 -0.63
N ALA A 282 -6.05 10.07 -0.47
CA ALA A 282 -5.15 10.72 -1.42
C ALA A 282 -4.85 9.85 -2.63
N THR A 283 -4.69 8.54 -2.43
CA THR A 283 -4.26 7.59 -3.46
C THR A 283 -4.70 6.18 -3.15
N VAL A 284 -4.78 5.36 -4.19
CA VAL A 284 -4.94 3.90 -4.08
C VAL A 284 -3.67 3.21 -4.53
N LEU A 285 -3.30 2.12 -3.85
CA LEU A 285 -2.19 1.25 -4.22
C LEU A 285 -2.71 -0.04 -4.83
N THR A 286 -2.21 -0.36 -6.01
CA THR A 286 -2.41 -1.66 -6.64
C THR A 286 -1.09 -2.41 -6.72
N GLY A 287 -1.11 -3.69 -6.34
CA GLY A 287 0.00 -4.60 -6.57
C GLY A 287 -0.10 -5.23 -7.97
N CYS A 288 1.03 -5.43 -8.62
CA CYS A 288 1.10 -6.06 -9.95
C CYS A 288 2.28 -7.05 -9.99
N ARG A 289 2.08 -8.20 -10.69
CA ARG A 289 3.11 -9.21 -10.96
C ARG A 289 3.55 -9.26 -12.41
N SER A 290 2.79 -8.60 -13.30
CA SER A 290 3.08 -8.55 -14.73
C SER A 290 2.77 -7.18 -15.33
N VAL A 291 3.36 -6.89 -16.49
CA VAL A 291 3.07 -5.68 -17.27
C VAL A 291 1.59 -5.62 -17.64
N ALA A 292 0.97 -6.75 -17.96
CA ALA A 292 -0.45 -6.82 -18.31
C ALA A 292 -1.35 -6.36 -17.14
N GLU A 293 -1.01 -6.72 -15.90
CA GLU A 293 -1.73 -6.25 -14.70
C GLU A 293 -1.58 -4.75 -14.49
N VAL A 294 -0.41 -4.16 -14.78
CA VAL A 294 -0.21 -2.69 -14.74
C VAL A 294 -1.13 -2.02 -15.75
N ASP A 295 -1.12 -2.46 -17.00
CA ASP A 295 -1.93 -1.88 -18.10
C ASP A 295 -3.43 -2.00 -17.80
N GLU A 296 -3.85 -3.13 -17.24
CA GLU A 296 -5.23 -3.37 -16.84
C GLU A 296 -5.66 -2.45 -15.68
N ASN A 297 -4.83 -2.32 -14.64
CA ASN A 297 -5.11 -1.45 -13.49
C ASN A 297 -5.17 0.03 -13.90
N VAL A 298 -4.30 0.47 -14.79
CA VAL A 298 -4.33 1.85 -15.32
C VAL A 298 -5.61 2.09 -16.14
N ARG A 299 -5.99 1.16 -17.01
CA ARG A 299 -7.27 1.25 -17.76
C ARG A 299 -8.47 1.26 -16.81
N ALA A 300 -8.47 0.40 -15.82
CA ALA A 300 -9.53 0.34 -14.79
C ALA A 300 -9.63 1.65 -13.97
N PHE A 301 -8.48 2.23 -13.62
CA PHE A 301 -8.43 3.53 -12.94
C PHE A 301 -8.98 4.68 -13.79
N GLN A 302 -8.76 4.64 -15.12
CA GLN A 302 -9.18 5.67 -16.06
C GLN A 302 -10.57 5.43 -16.67
N ALA A 303 -11.22 4.33 -16.34
CA ALA A 303 -12.55 4.01 -16.84
C ALA A 303 -13.60 5.00 -16.30
N ASP A 304 -14.51 5.43 -17.18
CA ASP A 304 -15.65 6.21 -16.76
C ASP A 304 -16.65 5.34 -15.99
N ILE A 305 -17.04 5.78 -14.81
CA ILE A 305 -18.03 5.12 -13.98
C ILE A 305 -19.21 6.08 -13.78
N PRO A 306 -20.43 5.74 -14.25
CA PRO A 306 -21.59 6.58 -14.04
C PRO A 306 -21.90 6.80 -12.56
N ASP A 307 -22.25 8.02 -12.18
CA ASP A 307 -22.53 8.36 -10.76
C ASP A 307 -23.69 7.54 -10.19
N GLU A 308 -24.64 7.12 -11.02
CA GLU A 308 -25.80 6.30 -10.66
C GLU A 308 -25.41 4.88 -10.26
N LEU A 309 -24.20 4.42 -10.61
CA LEU A 309 -23.74 3.09 -10.22
C LEU A 309 -23.37 3.02 -8.75
N TRP A 310 -22.83 4.08 -8.17
CA TRP A 310 -22.29 4.06 -6.81
C TRP A 310 -23.33 3.72 -5.74
N PRO A 311 -24.54 4.31 -5.73
CA PRO A 311 -25.58 3.92 -4.77
C PRO A 311 -25.97 2.45 -4.87
N LEU A 312 -25.88 1.83 -6.06
CA LEU A 312 -26.18 0.41 -6.25
C LEU A 312 -25.08 -0.52 -5.71
N LEU A 313 -23.84 -0.02 -5.61
CA LEU A 313 -22.71 -0.72 -5.00
C LEU A 313 -22.65 -0.49 -3.48
N ASP A 314 -23.35 0.52 -2.98
CA ASP A 314 -23.45 0.83 -1.56
C ASP A 314 -24.52 0.00 -0.84
N ALA A 315 -25.48 -0.57 -1.58
CA ALA A 315 -26.54 -1.45 -1.10
C ALA A 315 -26.00 -2.87 -0.85
#